data_2ccfb895b07bfe065cfce46665413567
#
_entry.id   2ccfb895b07bfe065cfce46665413567
#
_cell.length_a   1.000
_cell.length_b   1.000
_cell.length_c   1.000
_cell.angle_alpha   90.00
_cell.angle_beta   90.00
_cell.angle_gamma   90.00
#
_symmetry.space_group_name_H-M   'P 1'
#
loop_
_entity.id
_entity.type
_entity.pdbx_description
1 polymer ?
#
loop_
_entity_poly.entity_id
_entity_poly.type
_entity_poly.pdbx_seq_one_letter_code
_entity_poly.pdbx_strand_id
1 'polypeptide(L)'
;RYKSYSTSDEFATIYPFVPYQMDLFQSCIMGLSRNNSFQGKHQSIGERSMLDVVQNVTIKVSEDSIGTIATFDRFFDGLSSTIRGELQAQINQAINSLGVNSLEVKILKILFMVKYVKEFNPNIDNITTLLVNSVDCDISDLKKQVTQSLTILIENVFIQKIGDIYEYLTDVEKDIENEIKAISIEQREVTAELIKWVYDDILRTNKVRYEFNKQDYIFARKMDDVLVKGKDEDIVLNIITPLVSDDYKEERLLAKSIGDRDIIVYLEPNFTFIKDLDLFTKTQKFIP
;
A
#
# COMPACT_ATOMS: atom_id res chain seq x y z
N ARG A 1 -2.27 -20.07 -7.01
CA ARG A 1 -2.54 -19.48 -8.34
C ARG A 1 -4.00 -19.76 -8.67
N TYR A 2 -4.77 -18.71 -8.92
CA TYR A 2 -6.19 -18.82 -9.26
C TYR A 2 -6.36 -19.43 -10.67
N LYS A 3 -7.47 -20.16 -10.88
CA LYS A 3 -7.78 -20.81 -12.15
C LYS A 3 -8.26 -19.79 -13.19
N SER A 4 -7.80 -19.95 -14.44
CA SER A 4 -8.38 -19.30 -15.61
C SER A 4 -9.07 -20.36 -16.50
N TYR A 5 -9.68 -19.96 -17.58
CA TYR A 5 -10.25 -20.88 -18.54
C TYR A 5 -9.18 -21.83 -19.12
N SER A 6 -9.51 -23.11 -19.20
CA SER A 6 -8.63 -24.14 -19.77
C SER A 6 -9.03 -24.50 -21.20
N THR A 7 -10.32 -24.37 -21.53
CA THR A 7 -10.90 -24.72 -22.84
C THR A 7 -11.97 -23.74 -23.26
N SER A 8 -12.30 -23.71 -24.56
CA SER A 8 -13.42 -22.93 -25.10
C SER A 8 -14.78 -23.39 -24.55
N ASP A 9 -14.95 -24.68 -24.27
CA ASP A 9 -16.19 -25.20 -23.69
C ASP A 9 -16.36 -24.74 -22.24
N GLU A 10 -15.28 -24.68 -21.47
CA GLU A 10 -15.30 -24.12 -20.13
C GLU A 10 -15.64 -22.63 -20.16
N PHE A 11 -15.06 -21.87 -21.11
CA PHE A 11 -15.44 -20.46 -21.33
C PHE A 11 -16.93 -20.32 -21.62
N ALA A 12 -17.46 -21.08 -22.59
CA ALA A 12 -18.86 -21.02 -22.98
C ALA A 12 -19.83 -21.35 -21.83
N THR A 13 -19.39 -22.24 -20.91
CA THR A 13 -20.22 -22.68 -19.78
C THR A 13 -20.21 -21.70 -18.62
N ILE A 14 -19.08 -21.03 -18.37
CA ILE A 14 -18.89 -20.17 -17.20
C ILE A 14 -19.15 -18.69 -17.51
N TYR A 15 -19.04 -18.28 -18.79
CA TYR A 15 -19.28 -16.90 -19.22
C TYR A 15 -20.62 -16.37 -18.69
N PRO A 16 -20.71 -15.13 -18.19
CA PRO A 16 -19.70 -14.05 -18.23
C PRO A 16 -18.71 -14.01 -17.07
N PHE A 17 -18.62 -15.06 -16.28
CA PHE A 17 -17.69 -15.13 -15.15
C PHE A 17 -16.37 -15.77 -15.54
N VAL A 18 -15.33 -15.51 -14.73
CA VAL A 18 -14.03 -16.18 -14.84
C VAL A 18 -13.90 -17.22 -13.71
N PRO A 19 -13.36 -18.42 -13.93
CA PRO A 19 -13.33 -19.51 -12.94
C PRO A 19 -12.82 -19.09 -11.55
N TYR A 20 -11.77 -18.26 -11.47
CA TYR A 20 -11.21 -17.80 -10.21
C TYR A 20 -12.17 -16.99 -9.34
N GLN A 21 -13.18 -16.34 -9.95
CA GLN A 21 -14.08 -15.43 -9.23
C GLN A 21 -14.91 -16.17 -8.19
N MET A 22 -15.30 -17.41 -8.48
CA MET A 22 -16.10 -18.21 -7.54
C MET A 22 -15.30 -18.62 -6.32
N ASP A 23 -14.07 -19.09 -6.50
CA ASP A 23 -13.17 -19.49 -5.42
C ASP A 23 -12.81 -18.27 -4.54
N LEU A 24 -12.51 -17.14 -5.20
CA LEU A 24 -12.21 -15.89 -4.50
C LEU A 24 -13.42 -15.38 -3.73
N PHE A 25 -14.60 -15.39 -4.34
CA PHE A 25 -15.84 -14.94 -3.71
C PHE A 25 -16.18 -15.77 -2.48
N GLN A 26 -16.03 -17.09 -2.55
CA GLN A 26 -16.19 -17.98 -1.41
C GLN A 26 -15.20 -17.62 -0.27
N SER A 27 -13.94 -17.36 -0.62
CA SER A 27 -12.91 -16.94 0.34
C SER A 27 -13.26 -15.59 0.99
N CYS A 28 -13.82 -14.63 0.22
CA CYS A 28 -14.29 -13.35 0.72
C CYS A 28 -15.41 -13.52 1.73
N ILE A 29 -16.44 -14.33 1.40
CA ILE A 29 -17.57 -14.60 2.32
C ILE A 29 -17.06 -15.22 3.62
N MET A 30 -16.17 -16.22 3.53
CA MET A 30 -15.62 -16.85 4.73
C MET A 30 -14.78 -15.85 5.57
N GLY A 31 -13.98 -15.01 4.92
CA GLY A 31 -13.21 -13.97 5.58
C GLY A 31 -14.08 -12.96 6.31
N LEU A 32 -15.08 -12.42 5.62
CA LEU A 32 -16.05 -11.46 6.17
C LEU A 32 -16.88 -12.08 7.32
N SER A 33 -17.29 -13.34 7.18
CA SER A 33 -18.04 -14.05 8.23
C SER A 33 -17.21 -14.24 9.51
N ARG A 34 -15.95 -14.68 9.39
CA ARG A 34 -15.05 -14.86 10.54
C ARG A 34 -14.77 -13.54 11.28
N ASN A 35 -14.85 -12.41 10.58
CA ASN A 35 -14.63 -11.08 11.14
C ASN A 35 -15.95 -10.37 11.52
N ASN A 36 -17.04 -11.10 11.69
CA ASN A 36 -18.34 -10.58 12.11
C ASN A 36 -18.87 -9.41 11.25
N SER A 37 -18.57 -9.42 9.94
CA SER A 37 -18.93 -8.33 9.03
C SER A 37 -20.40 -8.34 8.62
N PHE A 38 -21.13 -9.42 8.90
CA PHE A 38 -22.55 -9.56 8.54
C PHE A 38 -23.49 -9.19 9.66
N GLN A 39 -24.70 -8.69 9.32
CA GLN A 39 -25.76 -8.32 10.27
C GLN A 39 -26.52 -9.55 10.76
N GLY A 40 -26.87 -9.56 12.06
CA GLY A 40 -27.83 -10.49 12.68
C GLY A 40 -27.31 -11.93 12.85
N LYS A 41 -28.26 -12.88 13.11
CA LYS A 41 -27.99 -14.31 13.31
C LYS A 41 -27.52 -15.04 12.03
N HIS A 42 -27.40 -14.34 10.91
CA HIS A 42 -26.97 -14.90 9.62
C HIS A 42 -25.45 -15.03 9.52
N GLN A 43 -24.79 -15.49 10.58
CA GLN A 43 -23.38 -15.91 10.54
C GLN A 43 -23.12 -17.08 9.57
N SER A 44 -24.16 -17.75 9.10
CA SER A 44 -24.10 -18.73 8.01
C SER A 44 -24.65 -18.11 6.73
N ILE A 45 -23.91 -17.19 6.12
CA ILE A 45 -24.08 -16.91 4.70
C ILE A 45 -23.55 -18.15 3.99
N GLY A 46 -24.44 -19.10 3.74
CA GLY A 46 -24.12 -20.36 3.13
C GLY A 46 -24.15 -20.28 1.60
N GLU A 47 -23.94 -21.42 0.96
CA GLU A 47 -23.97 -21.61 -0.50
C GLU A 47 -25.21 -20.97 -1.17
N ARG A 48 -26.35 -20.92 -0.48
CA ARG A 48 -27.59 -20.32 -1.00
C ARG A 48 -27.46 -18.82 -1.24
N SER A 49 -26.79 -18.08 -0.35
CA SER A 49 -26.54 -16.64 -0.54
C SER A 49 -25.54 -16.38 -1.67
N MET A 50 -24.59 -17.30 -1.88
CA MET A 50 -23.69 -17.20 -3.03
C MET A 50 -24.45 -17.34 -4.35
N LEU A 51 -25.38 -18.30 -4.44
CA LEU A 51 -26.21 -18.49 -5.64
C LEU A 51 -27.07 -17.25 -5.93
N ASP A 52 -27.67 -16.66 -4.90
CA ASP A 52 -28.47 -15.44 -5.04
C ASP A 52 -27.64 -14.27 -5.58
N VAL A 53 -26.42 -14.10 -5.09
CA VAL A 53 -25.51 -13.04 -5.56
C VAL A 53 -25.09 -13.30 -7.01
N VAL A 54 -24.67 -14.52 -7.36
CA VAL A 54 -24.29 -14.89 -8.72
C VAL A 54 -25.46 -14.71 -9.68
N GLN A 55 -26.66 -15.12 -9.31
CA GLN A 55 -27.88 -14.92 -10.09
C GLN A 55 -28.13 -13.43 -10.34
N ASN A 56 -28.07 -12.58 -9.31
CA ASN A 56 -28.28 -11.14 -9.43
C ASN A 56 -27.21 -10.48 -10.34
N VAL A 57 -25.95 -10.89 -10.23
CA VAL A 57 -24.89 -10.40 -11.12
C VAL A 57 -25.16 -10.85 -12.56
N THR A 58 -25.55 -12.10 -12.78
CA THR A 58 -25.88 -12.63 -14.11
C THR A 58 -27.03 -11.86 -14.75
N ILE A 59 -28.10 -11.58 -14.01
CA ILE A 59 -29.26 -10.79 -14.50
C ILE A 59 -28.78 -9.39 -14.95
N LYS A 60 -27.97 -8.71 -14.13
CA LYS A 60 -27.44 -7.38 -14.47
C LYS A 60 -26.53 -7.41 -15.72
N VAL A 61 -25.67 -8.42 -15.84
CA VAL A 61 -24.76 -8.55 -16.98
C VAL A 61 -25.51 -8.96 -18.27
N SER A 62 -26.65 -9.64 -18.16
CA SER A 62 -27.45 -10.02 -19.33
C SER A 62 -28.01 -8.82 -20.11
N GLU A 63 -28.05 -7.64 -19.49
CA GLU A 63 -28.43 -6.38 -20.14
C GLU A 63 -27.27 -5.70 -20.86
N ASP A 64 -26.01 -6.14 -20.60
CA ASP A 64 -24.81 -5.60 -21.20
C ASP A 64 -24.56 -6.21 -22.60
N SER A 65 -23.63 -5.62 -23.38
CA SER A 65 -23.26 -6.12 -24.71
C SER A 65 -22.54 -7.48 -24.64
N ILE A 66 -22.62 -8.24 -25.74
CA ILE A 66 -21.88 -9.51 -25.88
C ILE A 66 -20.37 -9.21 -25.77
N GLY A 67 -19.65 -10.05 -25.04
CA GLY A 67 -18.22 -9.88 -24.74
C GLY A 67 -17.97 -9.22 -23.39
N THR A 68 -19.01 -8.75 -22.69
CA THR A 68 -18.88 -8.23 -21.32
C THR A 68 -18.48 -9.34 -20.34
N ILE A 69 -17.49 -9.08 -19.49
CA ILE A 69 -17.08 -9.94 -18.37
C ILE A 69 -17.60 -9.31 -17.08
N ALA A 70 -18.15 -10.12 -16.19
CA ALA A 70 -18.60 -9.66 -14.88
C ALA A 70 -17.40 -9.22 -14.02
N THR A 71 -17.31 -7.94 -13.70
CA THR A 71 -16.26 -7.40 -12.81
C THR A 71 -16.53 -7.79 -11.37
N PHE A 72 -15.48 -7.94 -10.58
CA PHE A 72 -15.61 -8.51 -9.23
C PHE A 72 -16.32 -7.58 -8.23
N ASP A 73 -16.32 -6.27 -8.45
CA ASP A 73 -17.07 -5.30 -7.64
C ASP A 73 -18.58 -5.54 -7.63
N ARG A 74 -19.14 -6.13 -8.71
CA ARG A 74 -20.59 -6.46 -8.82
C ARG A 74 -21.06 -7.46 -7.77
N PHE A 75 -20.16 -8.32 -7.26
CA PHE A 75 -20.48 -9.26 -6.19
C PHE A 75 -20.74 -8.55 -4.85
N PHE A 76 -20.07 -7.42 -4.60
CA PHE A 76 -20.33 -6.60 -3.43
C PHE A 76 -21.79 -6.11 -3.40
N ASP A 77 -22.32 -5.67 -4.54
CA ASP A 77 -23.68 -5.14 -4.62
C ASP A 77 -24.73 -6.18 -4.19
N GLY A 78 -24.48 -7.47 -4.48
CA GLY A 78 -25.33 -8.57 -4.05
C GLY A 78 -25.23 -8.89 -2.55
N LEU A 79 -24.12 -8.53 -1.90
CA LEU A 79 -23.90 -8.74 -0.46
C LEU A 79 -24.26 -7.51 0.39
N SER A 80 -24.33 -6.33 -0.18
CA SER A 80 -24.40 -5.05 0.53
C SER A 80 -25.51 -4.99 1.58
N SER A 81 -26.69 -5.55 1.30
CA SER A 81 -27.82 -5.59 2.25
C SER A 81 -27.58 -6.45 3.48
N THR A 82 -26.60 -7.34 3.46
CA THR A 82 -26.27 -8.27 4.55
C THR A 82 -25.08 -7.82 5.40
N ILE A 83 -24.28 -6.89 4.87
CA ILE A 83 -23.10 -6.35 5.54
C ILE A 83 -23.51 -5.26 6.54
N ARG A 84 -22.83 -5.18 7.67
CA ARG A 84 -23.04 -4.13 8.67
C ARG A 84 -22.83 -2.74 8.07
N GLY A 85 -23.77 -1.82 8.35
CA GLY A 85 -23.72 -0.45 7.81
C GLY A 85 -22.44 0.30 8.17
N GLU A 86 -21.92 0.10 9.38
CA GLU A 86 -20.66 0.68 9.85
C GLU A 86 -19.46 0.35 8.94
N LEU A 87 -19.40 -0.90 8.46
CA LEU A 87 -18.32 -1.36 7.58
C LEU A 87 -18.46 -0.84 6.14
N GLN A 88 -19.66 -0.43 5.74
CA GLN A 88 -19.94 0.14 4.44
C GLN A 88 -19.84 1.67 4.41
N ALA A 89 -19.65 2.32 5.57
CA ALA A 89 -19.69 3.78 5.67
C ALA A 89 -18.71 4.46 4.71
N GLN A 90 -17.49 3.92 4.61
CA GLN A 90 -16.47 4.45 3.69
C GLN A 90 -16.88 4.29 2.22
N ILE A 91 -17.49 3.16 1.85
CA ILE A 91 -17.99 2.94 0.48
C ILE A 91 -19.12 3.92 0.18
N ASN A 92 -20.04 4.12 1.12
CA ASN A 92 -21.13 5.09 0.96
C ASN A 92 -20.62 6.53 0.87
N GLN A 93 -19.60 6.87 1.66
CA GLN A 93 -18.95 8.18 1.57
C GLN A 93 -18.26 8.37 0.21
N ALA A 94 -17.55 7.36 -0.29
CA ALA A 94 -16.92 7.39 -1.61
C ALA A 94 -17.97 7.49 -2.74
N ILE A 95 -19.09 6.80 -2.64
CA ILE A 95 -20.21 6.91 -3.60
C ILE A 95 -20.72 8.35 -3.67
N ASN A 96 -20.89 9.00 -2.52
CA ASN A 96 -21.39 10.37 -2.45
C ASN A 96 -20.39 11.41 -3.00
N SER A 97 -19.08 11.19 -2.80
CA SER A 97 -18.03 12.14 -3.21
C SER A 97 -17.49 11.90 -4.62
N LEU A 98 -17.40 10.66 -5.07
CA LEU A 98 -16.74 10.27 -6.32
C LEU A 98 -17.72 9.73 -7.38
N GLY A 99 -18.94 9.41 -6.97
CA GLY A 99 -19.98 8.87 -7.85
C GLY A 99 -20.06 7.33 -7.85
N VAL A 100 -21.28 6.82 -7.91
CA VAL A 100 -21.59 5.38 -7.74
C VAL A 100 -20.90 4.46 -8.76
N ASN A 101 -20.66 4.95 -9.97
CA ASN A 101 -20.07 4.17 -11.06
C ASN A 101 -18.59 4.46 -11.29
N SER A 102 -17.96 5.29 -10.42
CA SER A 102 -16.55 5.62 -10.55
C SER A 102 -15.66 4.40 -10.38
N LEU A 103 -14.48 4.42 -10.99
CA LEU A 103 -13.50 3.32 -10.87
C LEU A 103 -13.01 3.19 -9.42
N GLU A 104 -12.89 4.31 -8.73
CA GLU A 104 -12.51 4.39 -7.31
C GLU A 104 -13.49 3.59 -6.44
N VAL A 105 -14.78 3.78 -6.63
CA VAL A 105 -15.81 3.05 -5.87
C VAL A 105 -15.78 1.55 -6.18
N LYS A 106 -15.56 1.16 -7.43
CA LYS A 106 -15.39 -0.26 -7.81
C LYS A 106 -14.17 -0.87 -7.13
N ILE A 107 -13.04 -0.18 -7.15
CA ILE A 107 -11.81 -0.62 -6.46
C ILE A 107 -12.06 -0.75 -4.96
N LEU A 108 -12.73 0.23 -4.35
CA LEU A 108 -13.00 0.22 -2.92
C LEU A 108 -13.89 -0.95 -2.50
N LYS A 109 -14.93 -1.29 -3.30
CA LYS A 109 -15.76 -2.49 -3.09
C LYS A 109 -14.94 -3.77 -3.16
N ILE A 110 -14.03 -3.88 -4.13
CA ILE A 110 -13.12 -5.03 -4.27
C ILE A 110 -12.22 -5.14 -3.05
N LEU A 111 -11.55 -4.06 -2.67
CA LEU A 111 -10.62 -4.06 -1.53
C LEU A 111 -11.32 -4.38 -0.22
N PHE A 112 -12.56 -3.92 -0.02
CA PHE A 112 -13.38 -4.32 1.11
C PHE A 112 -13.63 -5.83 1.12
N MET A 113 -14.03 -6.43 0.00
CA MET A 113 -14.32 -7.86 -0.08
C MET A 113 -13.09 -8.72 0.21
N VAL A 114 -11.93 -8.35 -0.34
CA VAL A 114 -10.71 -9.14 -0.17
C VAL A 114 -9.94 -8.85 1.12
N LYS A 115 -10.36 -7.88 1.94
CA LYS A 115 -9.65 -7.42 3.15
C LYS A 115 -9.20 -8.57 4.06
N TYR A 116 -9.99 -9.61 4.20
CA TYR A 116 -9.72 -10.73 5.09
C TYR A 116 -9.32 -12.03 4.37
N VAL A 117 -8.96 -11.94 3.09
CA VAL A 117 -8.50 -13.08 2.28
C VAL A 117 -6.98 -13.12 2.27
N LYS A 118 -6.38 -13.91 3.15
CA LYS A 118 -4.91 -13.96 3.33
C LYS A 118 -4.14 -14.42 2.09
N GLU A 119 -4.75 -15.26 1.27
CA GLU A 119 -4.15 -15.83 0.08
C GLU A 119 -4.20 -14.91 -1.15
N PHE A 120 -4.91 -13.77 -1.05
CA PHE A 120 -5.03 -12.79 -2.11
C PHE A 120 -4.16 -11.56 -1.78
N ASN A 121 -3.24 -11.22 -2.68
CA ASN A 121 -2.44 -10.00 -2.57
C ASN A 121 -3.08 -8.89 -3.41
N PRO A 122 -3.72 -7.87 -2.81
CA PRO A 122 -4.37 -6.79 -3.54
C PRO A 122 -3.34 -5.75 -4.06
N ASN A 123 -2.46 -6.20 -4.97
CA ASN A 123 -1.55 -5.34 -5.72
C ASN A 123 -2.23 -4.80 -7.00
N ILE A 124 -1.58 -3.86 -7.69
CA ILE A 124 -2.11 -3.21 -8.90
C ILE A 124 -2.54 -4.25 -9.94
N ASP A 125 -1.73 -5.28 -10.20
CA ASP A 125 -2.00 -6.28 -11.24
C ASP A 125 -3.23 -7.12 -10.91
N ASN A 126 -3.34 -7.56 -9.67
CA ASN A 126 -4.47 -8.35 -9.21
C ASN A 126 -5.76 -7.52 -9.15
N ILE A 127 -5.70 -6.26 -8.70
CA ILE A 127 -6.85 -5.35 -8.71
C ILE A 127 -7.31 -5.10 -10.15
N THR A 128 -6.36 -4.82 -11.07
CA THR A 128 -6.67 -4.64 -12.51
C THR A 128 -7.36 -5.87 -13.07
N THR A 129 -6.87 -7.07 -12.76
CA THR A 129 -7.47 -8.33 -13.23
C THR A 129 -8.93 -8.48 -12.77
N LEU A 130 -9.26 -8.09 -11.53
CA LEU A 130 -10.62 -8.15 -11.00
C LEU A 130 -11.58 -7.14 -11.64
N LEU A 131 -11.05 -6.13 -12.33
CA LEU A 131 -11.79 -5.06 -13.00
C LEU A 131 -11.91 -5.23 -14.51
N VAL A 132 -11.35 -6.29 -15.10
CA VAL A 132 -11.50 -6.61 -16.51
C VAL A 132 -12.98 -6.80 -16.82
N ASN A 133 -13.53 -5.95 -17.71
CA ASN A 133 -14.95 -5.85 -17.98
C ASN A 133 -15.37 -6.36 -19.37
N SER A 134 -14.41 -6.70 -20.22
CA SER A 134 -14.69 -7.27 -21.54
C SER A 134 -13.55 -8.14 -22.05
N VAL A 135 -13.84 -8.98 -23.05
CA VAL A 135 -12.84 -9.83 -23.71
C VAL A 135 -11.82 -9.01 -24.51
N ASP A 136 -12.20 -7.80 -24.96
CA ASP A 136 -11.36 -6.88 -25.73
C ASP A 136 -10.78 -5.75 -24.87
N CYS A 137 -10.72 -5.92 -23.55
CA CYS A 137 -10.25 -4.90 -22.65
C CYS A 137 -8.76 -4.62 -22.85
N ASP A 138 -8.39 -3.35 -23.04
CA ASP A 138 -6.98 -2.91 -22.98
C ASP A 138 -6.49 -2.92 -21.53
N ILE A 139 -5.80 -3.99 -21.16
CA ILE A 139 -5.27 -4.21 -19.81
C ILE A 139 -4.25 -3.12 -19.45
N SER A 140 -3.46 -2.63 -20.41
CA SER A 140 -2.44 -1.61 -20.16
C SER A 140 -3.07 -0.26 -19.78
N ASP A 141 -4.12 0.12 -20.50
CA ASP A 141 -4.86 1.34 -20.22
C ASP A 141 -5.66 1.22 -18.92
N LEU A 142 -6.35 0.11 -18.70
CA LEU A 142 -7.04 -0.17 -17.43
C LEU A 142 -6.09 -0.10 -16.25
N LYS A 143 -4.88 -0.66 -16.36
CA LYS A 143 -3.87 -0.61 -15.29
C LYS A 143 -3.43 0.83 -14.95
N LYS A 144 -3.32 1.71 -15.96
CA LYS A 144 -3.03 3.14 -15.74
C LYS A 144 -4.17 3.82 -14.98
N GLN A 145 -5.41 3.57 -15.40
CA GLN A 145 -6.59 4.11 -14.72
C GLN A 145 -6.69 3.62 -13.28
N VAL A 146 -6.49 2.32 -13.03
CA VAL A 146 -6.46 1.73 -11.69
C VAL A 146 -5.39 2.40 -10.82
N THR A 147 -4.19 2.63 -11.37
CA THR A 147 -3.10 3.30 -10.63
C THR A 147 -3.48 4.72 -10.23
N GLN A 148 -4.11 5.49 -11.11
CA GLN A 148 -4.60 6.84 -10.82
C GLN A 148 -5.69 6.82 -9.75
N SER A 149 -6.67 5.93 -9.89
CA SER A 149 -7.77 5.78 -8.92
C SER A 149 -7.26 5.34 -7.54
N LEU A 150 -6.27 4.46 -7.46
CA LEU A 150 -5.64 4.08 -6.19
C LEU A 150 -4.96 5.29 -5.52
N THR A 151 -4.33 6.18 -6.29
CA THR A 151 -3.75 7.42 -5.76
C THR A 151 -4.82 8.31 -5.14
N ILE A 152 -5.94 8.52 -5.84
CA ILE A 152 -7.08 9.30 -5.33
C ILE A 152 -7.64 8.70 -4.04
N LEU A 153 -7.77 7.37 -3.98
CA LEU A 153 -8.28 6.69 -2.79
C LEU A 153 -7.33 6.81 -1.58
N ILE A 154 -6.01 6.80 -1.79
CA ILE A 154 -5.01 7.02 -0.73
C ILE A 154 -5.07 8.47 -0.23
N GLU A 155 -5.15 9.45 -1.13
CA GLU A 155 -5.21 10.87 -0.79
C GLU A 155 -6.45 11.19 0.06
N ASN A 156 -7.58 10.54 -0.24
CA ASN A 156 -8.82 10.68 0.52
C ASN A 156 -8.92 9.74 1.74
N VAL A 157 -7.87 8.99 2.05
CA VAL A 157 -7.79 8.09 3.21
C VAL A 157 -8.92 7.04 3.23
N PHE A 158 -9.30 6.52 2.07
CA PHE A 158 -10.20 5.37 1.96
C PHE A 158 -9.44 4.04 2.03
N ILE A 159 -8.18 4.08 1.60
CA ILE A 159 -7.28 2.92 1.57
C ILE A 159 -5.90 3.32 2.06
N GLN A 160 -5.12 2.33 2.48
CA GLN A 160 -3.68 2.49 2.72
C GLN A 160 -2.87 1.61 1.77
N LYS A 161 -1.60 1.99 1.56
CA LYS A 161 -0.63 1.19 0.83
C LYS A 161 0.45 0.70 1.77
N ILE A 162 0.67 -0.62 1.82
CA ILE A 162 1.71 -1.26 2.62
C ILE A 162 2.59 -2.08 1.67
N GLY A 163 3.81 -1.60 1.40
CA GLY A 163 4.64 -2.16 0.35
C GLY A 163 3.95 -2.07 -1.02
N ASP A 164 3.67 -3.23 -1.64
CA ASP A 164 3.01 -3.30 -2.95
C ASP A 164 1.51 -3.62 -2.89
N ILE A 165 0.95 -3.77 -1.68
CA ILE A 165 -0.46 -4.11 -1.49
C ILE A 165 -1.28 -2.91 -1.00
N TYR A 166 -2.57 -2.93 -1.32
CA TYR A 166 -3.53 -1.90 -0.96
C TYR A 166 -4.62 -2.49 -0.05
N GLU A 167 -4.94 -1.80 1.02
CA GLU A 167 -5.92 -2.25 1.99
C GLU A 167 -7.04 -1.24 2.20
N TYR A 168 -8.28 -1.75 2.28
CA TYR A 168 -9.44 -0.98 2.67
C TYR A 168 -9.35 -0.55 4.14
N LEU A 169 -9.60 0.73 4.42
CA LEU A 169 -9.66 1.27 5.78
C LEU A 169 -11.11 1.30 6.27
N THR A 170 -11.35 0.73 7.45
CA THR A 170 -12.60 0.92 8.20
C THR A 170 -12.63 2.34 8.80
N ASP A 171 -13.79 2.80 9.30
CA ASP A 171 -13.90 4.12 9.92
C ASP A 171 -12.88 4.32 11.05
N VAL A 172 -12.70 3.32 11.91
CA VAL A 172 -11.76 3.38 13.03
C VAL A 172 -10.32 3.45 12.53
N GLU A 173 -9.96 2.65 11.52
CA GLU A 173 -8.61 2.67 10.92
C GLU A 173 -8.34 4.01 10.22
N LYS A 174 -9.36 4.59 9.57
CA LYS A 174 -9.28 5.91 8.95
C LYS A 174 -9.07 7.02 9.97
N ASP A 175 -9.78 6.98 11.08
CA ASP A 175 -9.62 7.96 12.15
C ASP A 175 -8.20 7.92 12.72
N ILE A 176 -7.67 6.71 12.97
CA ILE A 176 -6.27 6.49 13.41
C ILE A 176 -5.28 7.04 12.37
N GLU A 177 -5.47 6.74 11.09
CA GLU A 177 -4.62 7.26 10.02
C GLU A 177 -4.65 8.79 9.94
N ASN A 178 -5.82 9.40 10.11
CA ASN A 178 -5.96 10.84 10.14
C ASN A 178 -5.25 11.45 11.36
N GLU A 179 -5.36 10.83 12.53
CA GLU A 179 -4.65 11.26 13.73
C GLU A 179 -3.13 11.18 13.53
N ILE A 180 -2.62 10.07 12.97
CA ILE A 180 -1.18 9.93 12.66
C ILE A 180 -0.74 11.02 11.66
N LYS A 181 -1.49 11.25 10.59
CA LYS A 181 -1.15 12.29 9.59
C LYS A 181 -1.16 13.70 10.17
N ALA A 182 -2.04 13.96 11.14
CA ALA A 182 -2.15 15.26 11.81
C ALA A 182 -1.01 15.54 12.80
N ILE A 183 -0.22 14.51 13.18
CA ILE A 183 0.92 14.70 14.09
C ILE A 183 1.95 15.60 13.43
N SER A 184 2.27 16.71 14.10
CA SER A 184 3.40 17.56 13.71
C SER A 184 4.71 16.95 14.20
N ILE A 185 5.67 16.81 13.31
CA ILE A 185 7.04 16.43 13.61
C ILE A 185 8.00 17.51 13.16
N GLU A 186 9.08 17.70 13.89
CA GLU A 186 10.13 18.62 13.52
C GLU A 186 11.22 17.86 12.74
N GLN A 187 11.91 18.53 11.82
CA GLN A 187 12.99 17.92 11.03
C GLN A 187 14.07 17.26 11.90
N ARG A 188 14.33 17.82 13.08
CA ARG A 188 15.27 17.24 14.06
C ARG A 188 14.84 15.84 14.56
N GLU A 189 13.52 15.58 14.67
CA GLU A 189 12.99 14.28 15.10
C GLU A 189 13.23 13.24 13.99
N VAL A 190 13.01 13.62 12.74
CA VAL A 190 13.27 12.79 11.57
C VAL A 190 14.77 12.48 11.45
N THR A 191 15.62 13.49 11.61
CA THR A 191 17.08 13.32 11.59
C THR A 191 17.56 12.40 12.72
N ALA A 192 16.95 12.50 13.91
CA ALA A 192 17.31 11.63 15.04
C ALA A 192 17.02 10.14 14.75
N GLU A 193 15.89 9.84 14.10
CA GLU A 193 15.58 8.47 13.67
C GLU A 193 16.57 7.96 12.61
N LEU A 194 16.96 8.79 11.65
CA LEU A 194 17.99 8.43 10.67
C LEU A 194 19.35 8.16 11.32
N ILE A 195 19.75 8.98 12.29
CA ILE A 195 21.00 8.78 13.05
C ILE A 195 20.99 7.40 13.72
N LYS A 196 19.89 7.06 14.40
CA LYS A 196 19.71 5.77 15.05
C LYS A 196 19.81 4.62 14.03
N TRP A 197 19.06 4.66 12.96
CA TRP A 197 19.08 3.60 11.94
C TRP A 197 20.46 3.42 11.34
N VAL A 198 21.08 4.51 10.90
CA VAL A 198 22.36 4.43 10.19
C VAL A 198 23.50 4.01 11.13
N TYR A 199 23.62 4.67 12.27
CA TYR A 199 24.78 4.49 13.12
C TYR A 199 24.61 3.40 14.18
N ASP A 200 23.40 3.17 14.67
CA ASP A 200 23.18 2.21 15.75
C ASP A 200 22.62 0.88 15.26
N ASP A 201 21.77 0.88 14.22
CA ASP A 201 21.16 -0.34 13.70
C ASP A 201 21.93 -0.95 12.52
N ILE A 202 22.46 -0.13 11.60
CA ILE A 202 23.20 -0.60 10.39
C ILE A 202 24.67 -0.73 10.66
N LEU A 203 25.37 0.37 10.97
CA LEU A 203 26.82 0.37 11.15
C LEU A 203 27.26 -0.32 12.46
N ARG A 204 26.56 -0.09 13.54
CA ARG A 204 26.77 -0.73 14.87
C ARG A 204 28.18 -0.60 15.43
N THR A 205 29.05 0.16 14.78
CA THR A 205 30.46 0.32 15.18
C THR A 205 30.90 1.77 15.02
N ASN A 206 31.86 2.19 15.83
CA ASN A 206 32.52 3.48 15.73
C ASN A 206 34.00 3.35 15.40
N LYS A 207 34.43 2.18 14.94
CA LYS A 207 35.82 1.92 14.60
C LYS A 207 35.93 1.08 13.34
N VAL A 208 37.01 1.28 12.62
CA VAL A 208 37.38 0.52 11.43
C VAL A 208 38.77 -0.09 11.66
N ARG A 209 38.92 -1.37 11.32
CA ARG A 209 40.20 -2.06 11.40
C ARG A 209 40.98 -1.85 10.11
N TYR A 210 42.20 -1.29 10.24
CA TYR A 210 43.11 -1.17 9.10
C TYR A 210 43.92 -2.46 8.94
N GLU A 211 43.68 -3.18 7.87
CA GLU A 211 44.20 -4.52 7.67
C GLU A 211 45.72 -4.61 7.59
N PHE A 212 46.40 -3.54 7.11
CA PHE A 212 47.85 -3.52 6.95
C PHE A 212 48.61 -3.53 8.28
N ASN A 213 48.18 -2.75 9.25
CA ASN A 213 48.82 -2.65 10.57
C ASN A 213 48.06 -3.32 11.70
N LYS A 214 46.90 -3.91 11.37
CA LYS A 214 45.99 -4.58 12.32
C LYS A 214 45.50 -3.69 13.47
N GLN A 215 45.55 -2.37 13.31
CA GLN A 215 45.06 -1.42 14.32
C GLN A 215 43.62 -1.00 14.04
N ASP A 216 42.89 -0.74 15.13
CA ASP A 216 41.56 -0.18 15.08
C ASP A 216 41.62 1.35 15.17
N TYR A 217 40.94 2.03 14.24
CA TYR A 217 40.84 3.49 14.20
C TYR A 217 39.41 3.89 14.50
N ILE A 218 39.23 4.76 15.48
CA ILE A 218 37.93 5.30 15.87
C ILE A 218 37.57 6.39 14.87
N PHE A 219 36.30 6.48 14.50
CA PHE A 219 35.78 7.55 13.65
C PHE A 219 34.68 8.35 14.38
N ALA A 220 34.67 9.65 14.13
CA ALA A 220 33.58 10.52 14.52
C ALA A 220 32.41 10.36 13.51
N ARG A 221 31.20 10.57 13.99
CA ARG A 221 29.96 10.43 13.20
C ARG A 221 29.38 11.81 12.97
N LYS A 222 29.21 12.20 11.72
CA LYS A 222 28.45 13.39 11.30
C LYS A 222 27.26 12.98 10.46
N MET A 223 26.17 13.72 10.56
CA MET A 223 25.04 13.64 9.66
C MET A 223 24.66 15.04 9.23
N ASP A 224 24.58 15.26 7.92
CA ASP A 224 24.31 16.58 7.33
C ASP A 224 25.22 17.68 7.90
N ASP A 225 26.52 17.39 8.03
CA ASP A 225 27.55 18.25 8.60
C ASP A 225 27.48 18.50 10.10
N VAL A 226 26.49 17.94 10.78
CA VAL A 226 26.34 18.08 12.24
C VAL A 226 27.03 16.91 12.93
N LEU A 227 27.91 17.22 13.91
CA LEU A 227 28.57 16.20 14.72
C LEU A 227 27.55 15.48 15.60
N VAL A 228 27.42 14.16 15.40
CA VAL A 228 26.56 13.28 16.18
C VAL A 228 27.30 12.68 17.37
N LYS A 229 28.52 12.19 17.13
CA LYS A 229 29.35 11.53 18.16
C LYS A 229 30.82 11.51 17.76
N GLY A 230 31.69 11.60 18.74
CA GLY A 230 33.14 11.60 18.56
C GLY A 230 33.73 13.00 18.66
N LYS A 231 34.99 13.15 18.23
CA LYS A 231 35.70 14.43 18.19
C LYS A 231 35.98 14.80 16.72
N ASP A 232 35.91 16.08 16.39
CA ASP A 232 36.14 16.58 15.04
C ASP A 232 37.62 16.39 14.55
N GLU A 233 38.52 16.02 15.44
CA GLU A 233 39.93 15.71 15.15
C GLU A 233 40.15 14.26 14.71
N ASP A 234 39.13 13.38 14.89
CA ASP A 234 39.19 11.98 14.48
C ASP A 234 38.94 11.84 12.97
N ILE A 235 39.08 10.60 12.45
CA ILE A 235 38.57 10.29 11.13
C ILE A 235 37.05 10.50 11.19
N VAL A 236 36.50 11.23 10.26
CA VAL A 236 35.06 11.55 10.27
C VAL A 236 34.32 10.76 9.18
N LEU A 237 33.25 10.10 9.56
CA LEU A 237 32.25 9.57 8.63
C LEU A 237 31.05 10.52 8.62
N ASN A 238 30.86 11.23 7.52
CA ASN A 238 29.79 12.18 7.33
C ASN A 238 28.76 11.64 6.32
N ILE A 239 27.53 11.48 6.76
CA ILE A 239 26.43 11.00 5.91
C ILE A 239 25.56 12.19 5.56
N ILE A 240 25.48 12.48 4.27
CA ILE A 240 24.63 13.53 3.71
C ILE A 240 23.30 12.90 3.30
N THR A 241 22.21 13.35 3.90
CA THR A 241 20.88 12.78 3.69
C THR A 241 20.07 13.59 2.68
N PRO A 242 19.01 13.01 2.11
CA PRO A 242 18.07 13.73 1.25
C PRO A 242 17.24 14.81 1.96
N LEU A 243 17.40 14.98 3.27
CA LEU A 243 16.67 15.99 4.07
C LEU A 243 17.28 17.39 3.95
N VAL A 244 18.55 17.48 3.55
CA VAL A 244 19.20 18.76 3.30
C VAL A 244 18.97 19.21 1.86
N SER A 245 18.82 20.53 1.69
CA SER A 245 18.46 21.15 0.42
C SER A 245 19.48 20.83 -0.70
N ASP A 246 19.05 20.98 -1.96
CA ASP A 246 19.72 20.68 -3.24
C ASP A 246 21.12 21.27 -3.46
N ASP A 247 21.73 21.87 -2.45
CA ASP A 247 23.04 22.51 -2.52
C ASP A 247 24.23 21.53 -2.61
N TYR A 248 24.00 20.22 -2.49
CA TYR A 248 25.07 19.22 -2.52
C TYR A 248 25.25 18.62 -3.91
N LYS A 249 25.90 19.40 -4.80
CA LYS A 249 26.41 18.89 -6.07
C LYS A 249 27.65 18.04 -5.84
N GLU A 250 27.87 17.02 -6.67
CA GLU A 250 29.00 16.09 -6.57
C GLU A 250 30.35 16.82 -6.44
N GLU A 251 30.56 17.89 -7.23
CA GLU A 251 31.78 18.70 -7.20
C GLU A 251 32.03 19.34 -5.84
N ARG A 252 30.95 19.82 -5.19
CA ARG A 252 31.04 20.44 -3.87
C ARG A 252 31.32 19.41 -2.77
N LEU A 253 30.68 18.22 -2.86
CA LEU A 253 30.95 17.12 -1.95
C LEU A 253 32.41 16.63 -2.05
N LEU A 254 32.92 16.53 -3.25
CA LEU A 254 34.31 16.15 -3.49
C LEU A 254 35.28 17.19 -2.91
N ALA A 255 35.08 18.47 -3.21
CA ALA A 255 35.88 19.56 -2.66
C ALA A 255 35.87 19.57 -1.13
N LYS A 256 34.71 19.33 -0.54
CA LYS A 256 34.54 19.25 0.90
C LYS A 256 35.26 18.06 1.52
N SER A 257 35.12 16.86 0.93
CA SER A 257 35.82 15.66 1.40
C SER A 257 37.33 15.86 1.44
N ILE A 258 37.90 16.54 0.43
CA ILE A 258 39.32 16.85 0.38
C ILE A 258 39.71 17.92 1.41
N GLY A 259 38.87 18.96 1.56
CA GLY A 259 39.16 20.10 2.47
C GLY A 259 39.05 19.69 3.94
N ASP A 260 37.98 19.02 4.32
CA ASP A 260 37.70 18.65 5.71
C ASP A 260 38.30 17.29 6.10
N ARG A 261 38.80 16.53 5.13
CA ARG A 261 39.28 15.14 5.28
C ARG A 261 38.24 14.17 5.79
N ASP A 262 36.96 14.48 5.54
CA ASP A 262 35.82 13.66 5.90
C ASP A 262 35.61 12.57 4.85
N ILE A 263 35.23 11.37 5.30
CA ILE A 263 34.66 10.34 4.44
C ILE A 263 33.19 10.67 4.27
N ILE A 264 32.77 11.09 3.07
CA ILE A 264 31.41 11.50 2.79
C ILE A 264 30.67 10.35 2.11
N VAL A 265 29.51 9.99 2.67
CA VAL A 265 28.53 9.09 2.05
C VAL A 265 27.32 9.91 1.69
N TYR A 266 27.04 10.03 0.40
CA TYR A 266 25.88 10.78 -0.10
C TYR A 266 24.73 9.82 -0.42
N LEU A 267 23.56 10.07 0.19
CA LEU A 267 22.33 9.36 -0.10
C LEU A 267 21.55 10.15 -1.14
N GLU A 268 21.31 9.54 -2.29
CA GLU A 268 20.56 10.18 -3.38
C GLU A 268 19.13 10.56 -2.93
N PRO A 269 18.61 11.71 -3.42
CA PRO A 269 17.25 12.13 -3.14
C PRO A 269 16.23 11.09 -3.59
N ASN A 270 15.40 10.63 -2.65
CA ASN A 270 14.30 9.71 -2.90
C ASN A 270 13.05 10.21 -2.18
N PHE A 271 12.12 10.76 -2.94
CA PHE A 271 10.88 11.33 -2.39
C PHE A 271 10.01 10.30 -1.68
N THR A 272 10.00 9.05 -2.15
CA THR A 272 9.24 7.97 -1.51
C THR A 272 9.83 7.68 -0.14
N PHE A 273 11.16 7.54 -0.05
CA PHE A 273 11.85 7.31 1.21
C PHE A 273 11.60 8.43 2.24
N ILE A 274 11.62 9.70 1.80
CA ILE A 274 11.36 10.84 2.69
C ILE A 274 9.92 10.79 3.23
N LYS A 275 8.94 10.50 2.38
CA LYS A 275 7.53 10.35 2.81
C LYS A 275 7.34 9.18 3.77
N ASP A 276 7.96 8.06 3.49
CA ASP A 276 7.87 6.88 4.34
C ASP A 276 8.54 7.11 5.70
N LEU A 277 9.66 7.84 5.73
CA LEU A 277 10.34 8.24 6.95
C LEU A 277 9.51 9.21 7.80
N ASP A 278 8.87 10.20 7.16
CA ASP A 278 7.94 11.12 7.82
C ASP A 278 6.78 10.35 8.47
N LEU A 279 6.15 9.47 7.69
CA LEU A 279 5.05 8.64 8.18
C LEU A 279 5.49 7.71 9.32
N PHE A 280 6.66 7.08 9.19
CA PHE A 280 7.23 6.24 10.24
C PHE A 280 7.44 7.03 11.54
N THR A 281 8.06 8.21 11.45
CA THR A 281 8.33 9.06 12.64
C THR A 281 7.03 9.49 13.31
N LYS A 282 6.00 9.87 12.52
CA LYS A 282 4.66 10.18 13.03
C LYS A 282 4.04 8.97 13.73
N THR A 283 4.12 7.80 13.12
CA THR A 283 3.59 6.55 13.68
C THR A 283 4.28 6.19 14.99
N GLN A 284 5.62 6.32 15.07
CA GLN A 284 6.36 6.10 16.31
C GLN A 284 5.94 7.07 17.43
N LYS A 285 5.64 8.31 17.09
CA LYS A 285 5.15 9.32 18.04
C LYS A 285 3.71 9.08 18.48
N PHE A 286 2.91 8.42 17.65
CA PHE A 286 1.53 8.04 17.95
C PHE A 286 1.45 6.83 18.90
N ILE A 287 2.37 5.88 18.76
CA ILE A 287 2.42 4.68 19.63
C ILE A 287 3.07 5.08 20.96
N PRO A 288 2.35 4.92 22.09
CA PRO A 288 2.86 5.31 23.42
C PRO A 288 4.06 4.47 23.89
#